data_70cb858cdce79a018f504f3a4e474032
#
_entry.id   70cb858cdce79a018f504f3a4e474032
#
_cell.length_a   1.000
_cell.length_b   1.000
_cell.length_c   1.000
_cell.angle_alpha   90.00
_cell.angle_beta   90.00
_cell.angle_gamma   90.00
#
_symmetry.space_group_name_H-M   'P 1'
#
loop_
_entity.id
_entity.type
_entity.pdbx_description
1 polymer ?
#
loop_
_entity_poly.entity_id
_entity_poly.type
_entity_poly.pdbx_seq_one_letter_code
_entity_poly.pdbx_strand_id
1 'polypeptide(L)'
;NALNEVSDNTHIIPYDVKDELCGEVDNPEDLAVMSERLEQVKAKKVYVCFSTDILHSGHLNILRRAARLGHLIVGVMSDEAVASYKRFPLVPCEERKAMFKSIKGVWQVVEQDTLSYKDIIEKYHPDVIVHGDNWKEGFQKPFRDEVIELLSAYGGKLVEFPYSSDPKYKEVDARSRLELSLPDNRTT
;
A
#
# COMPACT_ATOMS: atom_id res chain seq x y z
N ASN A 1 17.57 -13.58 33.69
CA ASN A 1 16.91 -12.79 32.62
C ASN A 1 15.84 -11.94 33.27
N ALA A 2 15.91 -10.60 33.11
CA ALA A 2 15.00 -9.64 33.77
C ALA A 2 13.50 -9.94 33.54
N LEU A 3 13.14 -10.49 32.39
CA LEU A 3 11.76 -10.89 32.08
C LEU A 3 11.30 -12.08 32.95
N ASN A 4 12.20 -13.03 33.28
CA ASN A 4 11.83 -14.16 34.12
C ASN A 4 11.64 -13.78 35.60
N GLU A 5 12.34 -12.74 36.07
CA GLU A 5 12.17 -12.22 37.42
C GLU A 5 10.87 -11.44 37.62
N VAL A 6 10.32 -10.86 36.52
CA VAL A 6 9.10 -10.06 36.55
C VAL A 6 7.86 -10.90 36.26
N SER A 7 8.01 -12.06 35.58
CA SER A 7 6.89 -12.90 35.12
C SER A 7 6.03 -13.46 36.26
N ASP A 8 6.60 -13.66 37.44
CA ASP A 8 5.88 -14.18 38.62
C ASP A 8 4.92 -13.17 39.23
N ASN A 9 5.09 -11.88 38.93
CA ASN A 9 4.31 -10.78 39.50
C ASN A 9 3.52 -9.95 38.46
N THR A 10 3.64 -10.29 37.18
CA THR A 10 3.03 -9.50 36.10
C THR A 10 2.44 -10.40 35.00
N HIS A 11 1.26 -10.06 34.52
CA HIS A 11 0.71 -10.73 33.33
C HIS A 11 1.43 -10.21 32.07
N ILE A 12 2.31 -11.04 31.50
CA ILE A 12 2.96 -10.76 30.22
C ILE A 12 2.05 -11.31 29.12
N ILE A 13 1.51 -10.42 28.30
CA ILE A 13 0.68 -10.79 27.16
C ILE A 13 1.59 -10.80 25.93
N PRO A 14 1.78 -11.97 25.29
CA PRO A 14 2.56 -12.03 24.06
C PRO A 14 1.84 -11.25 22.95
N TYR A 15 2.58 -10.41 22.24
CA TYR A 15 2.11 -9.69 21.07
C TYR A 15 2.73 -10.31 19.81
N ASP A 16 1.87 -10.78 18.92
CA ASP A 16 2.32 -11.34 17.65
C ASP A 16 2.68 -10.20 16.68
N VAL A 17 3.96 -10.03 16.43
CA VAL A 17 4.50 -9.03 15.48
C VAL A 17 4.40 -9.49 14.03
N LYS A 18 3.93 -10.72 13.77
CA LYS A 18 3.74 -11.31 12.44
C LYS A 18 5.01 -11.24 11.59
N ASP A 19 4.89 -10.58 10.41
CA ASP A 19 5.97 -10.46 9.42
C ASP A 19 6.83 -9.20 9.62
N GLU A 20 6.69 -8.50 10.75
CA GLU A 20 7.49 -7.31 11.01
C GLU A 20 8.94 -7.70 11.37
N LEU A 21 9.89 -6.90 10.87
CA LEU A 21 11.29 -7.08 11.23
C LEU A 21 11.44 -6.80 12.72
N CYS A 22 11.69 -7.83 13.48
CA CYS A 22 11.89 -7.76 14.93
C CYS A 22 13.16 -8.54 15.32
N GLY A 23 13.88 -8.02 16.29
CA GLY A 23 15.09 -8.68 16.83
C GLY A 23 15.61 -7.93 18.03
N GLU A 24 16.31 -8.64 18.87
CA GLU A 24 17.04 -8.12 20.03
C GLU A 24 18.46 -7.78 19.61
N VAL A 25 19.02 -6.69 20.12
CA VAL A 25 20.38 -6.23 19.83
C VAL A 25 21.08 -6.00 21.18
N ASP A 26 21.79 -7.02 21.64
CA ASP A 26 22.48 -6.99 22.93
C ASP A 26 23.99 -6.83 22.79
N ASN A 27 24.53 -7.08 21.62
CA ASN A 27 25.95 -7.06 21.34
C ASN A 27 26.26 -6.57 19.90
N PRO A 28 27.53 -6.28 19.55
CA PRO A 28 27.90 -5.81 18.22
C PRO A 28 27.58 -6.80 17.08
N GLU A 29 27.59 -8.09 17.37
CA GLU A 29 27.28 -9.15 16.40
C GLU A 29 25.78 -9.10 16.04
N ASP A 30 24.90 -8.93 17.02
CA ASP A 30 23.45 -8.78 16.79
C ASP A 30 23.15 -7.51 15.98
N LEU A 31 23.88 -6.42 16.27
CA LEU A 31 23.77 -5.17 15.51
C LEU A 31 24.14 -5.38 14.04
N ALA A 32 25.21 -6.14 13.77
CA ALA A 32 25.64 -6.43 12.40
C ALA A 32 24.58 -7.26 11.66
N VAL A 33 24.04 -8.30 12.27
CA VAL A 33 22.98 -9.15 11.72
C VAL A 33 21.70 -8.36 11.44
N MET A 34 21.29 -7.52 12.39
CA MET A 34 20.10 -6.69 12.22
C MET A 34 20.29 -5.61 11.15
N SER A 35 21.48 -5.03 11.05
CA SER A 35 21.81 -4.07 10.00
C SER A 35 21.75 -4.70 8.62
N GLU A 36 22.30 -5.90 8.44
CA GLU A 36 22.24 -6.65 7.19
C GLU A 36 20.78 -6.97 6.80
N ARG A 37 19.98 -7.47 7.74
CA ARG A 37 18.55 -7.72 7.52
C ARG A 37 17.79 -6.46 7.14
N LEU A 38 18.09 -5.32 7.76
CA LEU A 38 17.48 -4.03 7.46
C LEU A 38 17.84 -3.56 6.04
N GLU A 39 19.09 -3.72 5.62
CA GLU A 39 19.51 -3.38 4.26
C GLU A 39 18.84 -4.29 3.22
N GLN A 40 18.70 -5.59 3.49
CA GLN A 40 17.97 -6.52 2.62
C GLN A 40 16.49 -6.13 2.47
N VAL A 41 15.83 -5.67 3.55
CA VAL A 41 14.45 -5.18 3.50
C VAL A 41 14.37 -3.86 2.72
N LYS A 42 15.29 -2.94 2.96
CA LYS A 42 15.36 -1.66 2.25
C LYS A 42 15.65 -1.81 0.77
N ALA A 43 16.42 -2.82 0.36
CA ALA A 43 16.73 -3.07 -1.04
C ALA A 43 15.52 -3.54 -1.86
N LYS A 44 14.48 -4.10 -1.22
CA LYS A 44 13.25 -4.53 -1.91
C LYS A 44 12.46 -3.34 -2.43
N LYS A 45 11.99 -3.46 -3.65
CA LYS A 45 11.04 -2.51 -4.25
C LYS A 45 9.62 -2.95 -3.94
N VAL A 46 8.87 -2.08 -3.32
CA VAL A 46 7.46 -2.32 -2.95
C VAL A 46 6.58 -1.36 -3.71
N TYR A 47 5.61 -1.87 -4.44
CA TYR A 47 4.70 -1.06 -5.24
C TYR A 47 3.28 -1.11 -4.69
N VAL A 48 2.62 0.02 -4.66
CA VAL A 48 1.18 0.14 -4.35
C VAL A 48 0.55 1.19 -5.25
N CYS A 49 -0.62 0.92 -5.80
CA CYS A 49 -1.33 1.84 -6.68
C CYS A 49 -2.55 2.46 -6.01
N PHE A 50 -2.78 3.75 -6.28
CA PHE A 50 -3.95 4.49 -5.81
C PHE A 50 -4.65 5.24 -6.94
N SER A 51 -5.98 5.19 -6.90
CA SER A 51 -6.87 5.95 -7.78
C SER A 51 -7.75 6.94 -7.01
N THR A 52 -7.32 7.33 -5.80
CA THR A 52 -8.13 8.15 -4.89
C THR A 52 -7.82 9.63 -5.01
N ASP A 53 -8.86 10.44 -4.90
CA ASP A 53 -8.74 11.90 -4.75
C ASP A 53 -8.61 12.30 -3.27
N ILE A 54 -9.11 11.46 -2.38
CA ILE A 54 -9.19 11.77 -0.95
C ILE A 54 -8.39 10.73 -0.19
N LEU A 55 -7.36 11.19 0.53
CA LEU A 55 -6.61 10.35 1.45
C LEU A 55 -7.30 10.29 2.81
N HIS A 56 -7.43 9.10 3.33
CA HIS A 56 -7.88 8.85 4.69
C HIS A 56 -6.96 7.87 5.41
N SER A 57 -7.16 7.67 6.71
CA SER A 57 -6.27 6.85 7.52
C SER A 57 -6.17 5.39 7.05
N GLY A 58 -7.17 4.87 6.35
CA GLY A 58 -7.10 3.55 5.67
C GLY A 58 -5.99 3.50 4.63
N HIS A 59 -5.90 4.51 3.75
CA HIS A 59 -4.81 4.62 2.77
C HIS A 59 -3.44 4.79 3.46
N LEU A 60 -3.38 5.64 4.50
CA LEU A 60 -2.15 5.84 5.26
C LEU A 60 -1.69 4.56 5.98
N ASN A 61 -2.63 3.72 6.44
CA ASN A 61 -2.31 2.44 7.04
C ASN A 61 -1.67 1.48 6.01
N ILE A 62 -2.23 1.39 4.80
CA ILE A 62 -1.65 0.59 3.71
C ILE A 62 -0.25 1.09 3.39
N LEU A 63 -0.07 2.41 3.23
CA LEU A 63 1.24 3.01 2.93
C LEU A 63 2.28 2.72 4.01
N ARG A 64 1.92 2.85 5.31
CA ARG A 64 2.84 2.53 6.41
C ARG A 64 3.25 1.06 6.41
N ARG A 65 2.31 0.15 6.18
CA ARG A 65 2.59 -1.29 6.12
C ARG A 65 3.45 -1.63 4.91
N ALA A 66 3.16 -1.04 3.75
CA ALA A 66 3.96 -1.22 2.53
C ALA A 66 5.38 -0.69 2.70
N ALA A 67 5.56 0.49 3.32
CA ALA A 67 6.88 1.08 3.57
C ALA A 67 7.78 0.25 4.51
N ARG A 68 7.20 -0.64 5.32
CA ARG A 68 7.97 -1.58 6.16
C ARG A 68 8.53 -2.76 5.38
N LEU A 69 8.01 -3.02 4.18
CA LEU A 69 8.45 -4.12 3.33
C LEU A 69 9.65 -3.77 2.44
N GLY A 70 9.94 -2.46 2.27
CA GLY A 70 11.06 -2.01 1.45
C GLY A 70 10.90 -0.58 0.94
N HIS A 71 11.59 -0.23 -0.15
CA HIS A 71 11.48 1.05 -0.84
C HIS A 71 10.10 1.19 -1.49
N LEU A 72 9.26 2.03 -0.90
CA LEU A 72 7.88 2.21 -1.33
C LEU A 72 7.78 3.09 -2.57
N ILE A 73 7.36 2.49 -3.68
CA ILE A 73 6.96 3.16 -4.91
C ILE A 73 5.43 3.26 -4.90
N VAL A 74 4.91 4.47 -4.98
CA VAL A 74 3.48 4.73 -5.08
C VAL A 74 3.12 5.02 -6.52
N GLY A 75 2.28 4.17 -7.11
CA GLY A 75 1.60 4.43 -8.37
C GLY A 75 0.36 5.31 -8.14
N VAL A 76 0.24 6.36 -8.93
CA VAL A 76 -0.95 7.19 -8.99
C VAL A 76 -1.56 7.00 -10.38
N MET A 77 -2.79 6.49 -10.42
CA MET A 77 -3.47 6.31 -11.71
C MET A 77 -3.67 7.65 -12.40
N SER A 78 -3.37 7.72 -13.71
CA SER A 78 -3.69 8.88 -14.54
C SER A 78 -5.20 9.21 -14.52
N ASP A 79 -5.56 10.40 -14.90
CA ASP A 79 -6.96 10.84 -14.87
C ASP A 79 -7.80 10.00 -15.85
N GLU A 80 -7.25 9.66 -17.00
CA GLU A 80 -7.84 8.79 -18.01
C GLU A 80 -8.00 7.35 -17.50
N ALA A 81 -6.98 6.82 -16.84
CA ALA A 81 -7.05 5.47 -16.27
C ALA A 81 -8.13 5.38 -15.19
N VAL A 82 -8.27 6.39 -14.33
CA VAL A 82 -9.36 6.46 -13.36
C VAL A 82 -10.71 6.56 -14.04
N ALA A 83 -10.85 7.45 -15.04
CA ALA A 83 -12.10 7.68 -15.77
C ALA A 83 -12.58 6.45 -16.56
N SER A 84 -11.66 5.53 -16.93
CA SER A 84 -12.00 4.31 -17.67
C SER A 84 -12.89 3.33 -16.89
N TYR A 85 -12.92 3.40 -15.56
CA TYR A 85 -13.70 2.47 -14.71
C TYR A 85 -14.46 3.12 -13.57
N LYS A 86 -14.21 4.39 -13.32
CA LYS A 86 -14.89 5.22 -12.33
C LYS A 86 -15.33 6.52 -12.99
N ARG A 87 -15.68 7.52 -12.20
CA ARG A 87 -15.81 8.90 -12.63
C ARG A 87 -14.44 9.55 -12.87
N PHE A 88 -14.44 10.65 -13.59
CA PHE A 88 -13.26 11.50 -13.69
C PHE A 88 -12.84 12.00 -12.31
N PRO A 89 -11.52 11.98 -11.97
CA PRO A 89 -11.06 12.45 -10.67
C PRO A 89 -11.29 13.94 -10.48
N LEU A 90 -11.52 14.36 -9.23
CA LEU A 90 -11.68 15.78 -8.86
C LEU A 90 -10.32 16.49 -8.78
N VAL A 91 -9.30 15.76 -8.34
CA VAL A 91 -7.94 16.26 -8.15
C VAL A 91 -7.09 15.73 -9.28
N PRO A 92 -6.50 16.60 -10.11
CA PRO A 92 -5.64 16.20 -11.23
C PRO A 92 -4.50 15.27 -10.80
N CYS A 93 -4.07 14.40 -11.70
CA CYS A 93 -3.03 13.40 -11.42
C CYS A 93 -1.76 14.02 -10.81
N GLU A 94 -1.30 15.17 -11.33
CA GLU A 94 -0.11 15.85 -10.83
C GLU A 94 -0.25 16.31 -9.37
N GLU A 95 -1.41 16.82 -8.97
CA GLU A 95 -1.67 17.20 -7.58
C GLU A 95 -1.78 15.97 -6.68
N ARG A 96 -2.43 14.89 -7.16
CA ARG A 96 -2.47 13.62 -6.43
C ARG A 96 -1.07 13.04 -6.24
N LYS A 97 -0.19 13.12 -7.25
CA LYS A 97 1.23 12.74 -7.13
C LYS A 97 1.96 13.60 -6.10
N ALA A 98 1.72 14.91 -6.09
CA ALA A 98 2.31 15.83 -5.11
C ALA A 98 1.91 15.49 -3.67
N MET A 99 0.63 15.14 -3.43
CA MET A 99 0.16 14.66 -2.12
C MET A 99 0.94 13.42 -1.66
N PHE A 100 1.08 12.41 -2.52
CA PHE A 100 1.79 11.19 -2.15
C PHE A 100 3.29 11.41 -1.93
N LYS A 101 3.94 12.31 -2.70
CA LYS A 101 5.34 12.72 -2.50
C LYS A 101 5.59 13.32 -1.11
N SER A 102 4.58 13.94 -0.51
CA SER A 102 4.68 14.56 0.81
C SER A 102 4.55 13.56 1.97
N ILE A 103 4.23 12.30 1.70
CA ILE A 103 4.02 11.29 2.74
C ILE A 103 5.35 10.67 3.16
N LYS A 104 5.62 10.71 4.47
CA LYS A 104 6.83 10.08 5.03
C LYS A 104 6.85 8.58 4.75
N GLY A 105 7.98 8.10 4.25
CA GLY A 105 8.18 6.68 3.92
C GLY A 105 7.89 6.34 2.46
N VAL A 106 7.35 7.25 1.68
CA VAL A 106 7.28 7.12 0.22
C VAL A 106 8.65 7.44 -0.38
N TRP A 107 9.21 6.47 -1.11
CA TRP A 107 10.51 6.63 -1.76
C TRP A 107 10.38 7.25 -3.15
N GLN A 108 9.37 6.83 -3.91
CA GLN A 108 9.12 7.30 -5.26
C GLN A 108 7.62 7.35 -5.55
N VAL A 109 7.20 8.33 -6.36
CA VAL A 109 5.84 8.40 -6.90
C VAL A 109 5.90 8.37 -8.40
N VAL A 110 5.11 7.51 -9.01
CA VAL A 110 5.06 7.27 -10.46
C VAL A 110 3.62 7.32 -10.95
N GLU A 111 3.43 7.58 -12.23
CA GLU A 111 2.12 7.50 -12.87
C GLU A 111 1.86 6.09 -13.39
N GLN A 112 0.60 5.65 -13.30
CA GLN A 112 0.12 4.41 -13.90
C GLN A 112 -1.03 4.75 -14.84
N ASP A 113 -0.82 4.51 -16.14
CA ASP A 113 -1.74 4.95 -17.20
C ASP A 113 -2.84 3.95 -17.53
N THR A 114 -2.77 2.74 -16.97
CA THR A 114 -3.72 1.67 -17.23
C THR A 114 -4.10 0.93 -15.96
N LEU A 115 -5.18 0.15 -16.03
CA LEU A 115 -5.57 -0.76 -14.93
C LEU A 115 -4.64 -1.98 -14.84
N SER A 116 -3.99 -2.36 -15.95
CA SER A 116 -2.98 -3.40 -15.99
C SER A 116 -1.72 -2.95 -15.25
N TYR A 117 -1.09 -3.90 -14.57
CA TYR A 117 0.19 -3.68 -13.88
C TYR A 117 1.40 -4.07 -14.74
N LYS A 118 1.16 -4.53 -15.97
CA LYS A 118 2.21 -5.05 -16.84
C LYS A 118 3.36 -4.06 -17.04
N ASP A 119 3.06 -2.85 -17.49
CA ASP A 119 4.08 -1.83 -17.78
C ASP A 119 4.85 -1.43 -16.50
N ILE A 120 4.15 -1.37 -15.37
CA ILE A 120 4.76 -1.09 -14.07
C ILE A 120 5.71 -2.21 -13.65
N ILE A 121 5.28 -3.46 -13.79
CA ILE A 121 6.08 -4.63 -13.45
C ILE A 121 7.31 -4.72 -14.36
N GLU A 122 7.15 -4.54 -15.66
CA GLU A 122 8.25 -4.57 -16.64
C GLU A 122 9.26 -3.43 -16.39
N LYS A 123 8.80 -2.25 -16.02
CA LYS A 123 9.67 -1.08 -15.84
C LYS A 123 10.38 -1.05 -14.50
N TYR A 124 9.70 -1.38 -13.42
CA TYR A 124 10.20 -1.19 -12.06
C TYR A 124 10.66 -2.49 -11.40
N HIS A 125 10.22 -3.66 -11.88
CA HIS A 125 10.48 -4.97 -11.29
C HIS A 125 10.28 -4.98 -9.77
N PRO A 126 9.05 -4.69 -9.25
CA PRO A 126 8.82 -4.65 -7.83
C PRO A 126 8.88 -6.06 -7.23
N ASP A 127 9.64 -6.22 -6.15
CA ASP A 127 9.70 -7.49 -5.40
C ASP A 127 8.37 -7.80 -4.71
N VAL A 128 7.63 -6.75 -4.37
CA VAL A 128 6.33 -6.86 -3.71
C VAL A 128 5.35 -5.87 -4.33
N ILE A 129 4.17 -6.36 -4.70
CA ILE A 129 3.01 -5.49 -4.96
C ILE A 129 2.07 -5.60 -3.77
N VAL A 130 1.66 -4.44 -3.24
CA VAL A 130 0.71 -4.34 -2.13
C VAL A 130 -0.63 -3.86 -2.65
N HIS A 131 -1.71 -4.50 -2.22
CA HIS A 131 -3.07 -4.09 -2.55
C HIS A 131 -4.03 -4.36 -1.37
N GLY A 132 -5.21 -3.72 -1.38
CA GLY A 132 -6.33 -4.14 -0.54
C GLY A 132 -6.93 -5.46 -1.05
N ASP A 133 -7.54 -6.25 -0.17
CA ASP A 133 -8.14 -7.53 -0.55
C ASP A 133 -9.48 -7.42 -1.29
N ASN A 134 -9.94 -6.19 -1.55
CA ASN A 134 -11.21 -5.89 -2.20
C ASN A 134 -11.25 -6.17 -3.72
N TRP A 135 -10.16 -6.60 -4.33
CA TRP A 135 -10.06 -6.95 -5.75
C TRP A 135 -10.05 -8.47 -6.03
N LYS A 136 -10.27 -9.28 -5.00
CA LYS A 136 -10.36 -10.75 -5.13
C LYS A 136 -11.56 -11.21 -5.96
N GLU A 137 -12.57 -10.36 -6.03
CA GLU A 137 -13.80 -10.60 -6.75
C GLU A 137 -14.20 -9.40 -7.60
N GLY A 138 -15.15 -9.59 -8.52
CA GLY A 138 -15.69 -8.53 -9.36
C GLY A 138 -14.75 -8.07 -10.47
N PHE A 139 -14.94 -6.83 -10.90
CA PHE A 139 -14.29 -6.22 -12.07
C PHE A 139 -12.75 -6.23 -12.00
N GLN A 140 -12.18 -6.11 -10.82
CA GLN A 140 -10.72 -6.01 -10.65
C GLN A 140 -10.01 -7.36 -10.57
N LYS A 141 -10.75 -8.47 -10.45
CA LYS A 141 -10.16 -9.81 -10.34
C LYS A 141 -9.19 -10.17 -11.48
N PRO A 142 -9.47 -9.88 -12.77
CA PRO A 142 -8.54 -10.18 -13.85
C PRO A 142 -7.18 -9.50 -13.68
N PHE A 143 -7.15 -8.26 -13.19
CA PHE A 143 -5.88 -7.53 -12.93
C PHE A 143 -5.12 -8.11 -11.75
N ARG A 144 -5.81 -8.63 -10.75
CA ARG A 144 -5.19 -9.39 -9.67
C ARG A 144 -4.52 -10.67 -10.16
N ASP A 145 -5.23 -11.43 -10.98
CA ASP A 145 -4.72 -12.69 -11.55
C ASP A 145 -3.50 -12.40 -12.46
N GLU A 146 -3.55 -11.34 -13.28
CA GLU A 146 -2.41 -10.86 -14.07
C GLU A 146 -1.19 -10.53 -13.19
N VAL A 147 -1.39 -9.80 -12.10
CA VAL A 147 -0.31 -9.45 -11.15
C VAL A 147 0.35 -10.70 -10.57
N ILE A 148 -0.44 -11.69 -10.17
CA ILE A 148 0.09 -12.95 -9.62
C ILE A 148 0.92 -13.68 -10.67
N GLU A 149 0.43 -13.78 -11.91
CA GLU A 149 1.14 -14.44 -13.00
C GLU A 149 2.46 -13.73 -13.30
N LEU A 150 2.44 -12.41 -13.50
CA LEU A 150 3.62 -11.62 -13.83
C LEU A 150 4.67 -11.64 -12.71
N LEU A 151 4.25 -11.52 -11.45
CA LEU A 151 5.17 -11.59 -10.31
C LEU A 151 5.81 -12.98 -10.18
N SER A 152 5.05 -14.04 -10.43
CA SER A 152 5.55 -15.41 -10.33
C SER A 152 6.70 -15.70 -11.28
N ALA A 153 6.75 -15.01 -12.44
CA ALA A 153 7.79 -15.19 -13.46
C ALA A 153 9.20 -14.85 -12.97
N TYR A 154 9.34 -13.99 -11.95
CA TYR A 154 10.65 -13.60 -11.41
C TYR A 154 10.74 -13.68 -9.87
N GLY A 155 9.79 -14.34 -9.21
CA GLY A 155 9.80 -14.57 -7.76
C GLY A 155 9.28 -13.41 -6.91
N GLY A 156 8.63 -12.42 -7.53
CA GLY A 156 7.92 -11.35 -6.83
C GLY A 156 6.69 -11.87 -6.06
N LYS A 157 6.14 -11.06 -5.16
CA LYS A 157 5.03 -11.45 -4.29
C LYS A 157 3.92 -10.41 -4.28
N LEU A 158 2.67 -10.89 -4.29
CA LEU A 158 1.51 -10.08 -3.98
C LEU A 158 1.21 -10.16 -2.48
N VAL A 159 1.15 -9.01 -1.81
CA VAL A 159 0.74 -8.89 -0.40
C VAL A 159 -0.58 -8.15 -0.34
N GLU A 160 -1.60 -8.80 0.21
CA GLU A 160 -2.93 -8.22 0.33
C GLU A 160 -3.24 -7.90 1.79
N PHE A 161 -3.64 -6.67 2.03
CA PHE A 161 -4.10 -6.26 3.35
C PHE A 161 -5.62 -6.20 3.38
N PRO A 162 -6.23 -6.63 4.50
CA PRO A 162 -7.67 -6.45 4.67
C PRO A 162 -8.04 -4.99 4.43
N TYR A 163 -9.01 -4.78 3.54
CA TYR A 163 -9.57 -3.45 3.33
C TYR A 163 -10.17 -2.99 4.67
N SER A 164 -9.82 -1.80 5.11
CA SER A 164 -10.31 -1.30 6.39
C SER A 164 -11.84 -1.30 6.38
N SER A 165 -12.44 -2.16 7.21
CA SER A 165 -13.89 -2.30 7.33
C SER A 165 -14.51 -1.22 8.23
N ASP A 166 -13.73 -0.20 8.65
CA ASP A 166 -14.25 0.89 9.46
C ASP A 166 -15.39 1.58 8.71
N PRO A 167 -16.61 1.58 9.27
CA PRO A 167 -17.78 2.18 8.64
C PRO A 167 -17.58 3.63 8.21
N LYS A 168 -16.76 4.40 8.95
CA LYS A 168 -16.45 5.80 8.63
C LYS A 168 -15.78 5.95 7.25
N TYR A 169 -14.90 5.01 6.86
CA TYR A 169 -14.24 5.09 5.56
C TYR A 169 -15.16 4.68 4.42
N LYS A 170 -16.02 3.69 4.66
CA LYS A 170 -17.06 3.32 3.70
C LYS A 170 -18.03 4.47 3.47
N GLU A 171 -18.35 5.23 4.52
CA GLU A 171 -19.23 6.39 4.43
C GLU A 171 -18.57 7.54 3.64
N VAL A 172 -17.29 7.84 3.88
CA VAL A 172 -16.55 8.86 3.11
C VAL A 172 -16.48 8.48 1.63
N ASP A 173 -16.15 7.23 1.31
CA ASP A 173 -16.12 6.74 -0.06
C ASP A 173 -17.51 6.74 -0.71
N ALA A 174 -18.56 6.41 0.06
CA ALA A 174 -19.92 6.44 -0.44
C ALA A 174 -20.44 7.86 -0.68
N ARG A 175 -20.15 8.79 0.23
CA ARG A 175 -20.51 10.21 0.07
C ARG A 175 -19.79 10.84 -1.12
N SER A 176 -18.48 10.61 -1.26
CA SER A 176 -17.74 11.13 -2.41
C SER A 176 -18.28 10.60 -3.74
N ARG A 177 -18.79 9.36 -3.78
CA ARG A 177 -19.45 8.79 -4.98
C ARG A 177 -20.83 9.40 -5.24
N LEU A 178 -21.61 9.67 -4.19
CA LEU A 178 -22.97 10.25 -4.28
C LEU A 178 -22.93 11.71 -4.70
N GLU A 179 -22.09 12.53 -4.07
CA GLU A 179 -21.98 13.97 -4.38
C GLU A 179 -21.50 14.22 -5.81
N LEU A 180 -20.79 13.26 -6.41
CA LEU A 180 -20.23 13.37 -7.76
C LEU A 180 -21.08 12.70 -8.83
N SER A 181 -22.12 11.95 -8.46
CA SER A 181 -23.15 11.44 -9.37
C SER A 181 -24.32 12.40 -9.53
N LEU A 182 -24.37 13.49 -8.78
CA LEU A 182 -25.38 14.53 -8.96
C LEU A 182 -25.04 15.36 -10.20
N PRO A 183 -26.01 15.65 -11.07
CA PRO A 183 -25.80 16.55 -12.21
C PRO A 183 -25.34 17.91 -11.68
N ASP A 184 -24.37 18.51 -12.39
CA ASP A 184 -23.82 19.81 -12.04
C ASP A 184 -24.94 20.89 -12.21
N ASN A 185 -25.57 21.24 -11.09
CA ASN A 185 -26.57 22.32 -11.03
C ASN A 185 -25.93 23.72 -11.04
N ARG A 186 -24.65 23.85 -11.43
CA ARG A 186 -23.93 25.14 -11.48
C ARG A 186 -24.01 25.86 -12.82
N THR A 187 -24.93 25.44 -13.73
CA THR A 187 -25.25 26.17 -14.95
C THR A 187 -26.69 26.70 -14.88
N THR A 188 -26.89 27.76 -14.13
CA THR A 188 -27.95 28.79 -14.36
C THR A 188 -27.37 30.13 -14.00
#